data_c23c1fc1d140c584e38ec5adf398e52c
#
_entry.id   c23c1fc1d140c584e38ec5adf398e52c
#
_cell.length_a   1.000
_cell.length_b   1.000
_cell.length_c   1.000
_cell.angle_alpha   90.00
_cell.angle_beta   90.00
_cell.angle_gamma   90.00
#
_symmetry.space_group_name_H-M   'P 1'
#
loop_
_entity.id
_entity.type
_entity.pdbx_description
1 polymer ?
#
loop_
_entity_poly.entity_id
_entity_poly.type
_entity_poly.pdbx_seq_one_letter_code
_entity_poly.pdbx_strand_id
1 'polypeptide(L)'
;MKKSYTYSLILALCLIISLSSCNRLDIFGMVVNRSDTEARVSDWLAWNDSHDAIVIDSVADTYNFYTCSDAHLNDDNSRLVAFITEERNDPQGAFSAIVGDIANESGERPYILCDSALLFVPTTQAKNDPCFPIIGNHDVYFDCAENFKNHFHTSTFALTVKTQGGKKDLYLFLDSGNGTHGSLQLEWLEKQLANRDKYRYCFVISHNWMFRTTYNYTTTPAANLPEDEQYAFMNMMSENRVDMVIMGHFHYTDAKTFDGVKYVMTDNLNEGKDTPSYLVVTCGDKISYEHRVLTLQ
;
A
#
# COMPACT_ATOMS: atom_id res chain seq x y z
N MET A 1 -0.89 54.76 -4.57
CA MET A 1 -0.28 53.53 -4.02
C MET A 1 -1.30 52.51 -3.46
N LYS A 2 -2.38 52.87 -2.79
CA LYS A 2 -3.37 51.90 -2.24
C LYS A 2 -4.08 51.00 -3.27
N LYS A 3 -4.36 51.49 -4.48
CA LYS A 3 -5.06 50.71 -5.52
C LYS A 3 -4.23 49.54 -6.10
N SER A 4 -2.91 49.65 -6.13
CA SER A 4 -2.04 48.56 -6.63
C SER A 4 -2.04 47.32 -5.75
N TYR A 5 -2.03 47.50 -4.43
CA TYR A 5 -2.08 46.39 -3.48
C TYR A 5 -3.41 45.61 -3.52
N THR A 6 -4.53 46.32 -3.77
CA THR A 6 -5.84 45.69 -3.85
C THR A 6 -5.94 44.77 -5.07
N TYR A 7 -5.41 45.18 -6.22
CA TYR A 7 -5.39 44.36 -7.44
C TYR A 7 -4.47 43.16 -7.30
N SER A 8 -3.32 43.32 -6.66
CA SER A 8 -2.40 42.18 -6.38
C SER A 8 -3.02 41.17 -5.42
N LEU A 9 -3.77 41.64 -4.40
CA LEU A 9 -4.46 40.76 -3.45
C LEU A 9 -5.63 40.01 -4.13
N ILE A 10 -6.40 40.70 -4.99
CA ILE A 10 -7.50 40.09 -5.75
C ILE A 10 -6.93 39.07 -6.75
N LEU A 11 -5.82 39.37 -7.44
CA LEU A 11 -5.19 38.46 -8.39
C LEU A 11 -4.65 37.22 -7.66
N ALA A 12 -4.04 37.38 -6.51
CA ALA A 12 -3.57 36.27 -5.67
C ALA A 12 -4.74 35.41 -5.16
N LEU A 13 -5.86 36.05 -4.74
CA LEU A 13 -7.06 35.35 -4.31
C LEU A 13 -7.75 34.61 -5.48
N CYS A 14 -7.80 35.17 -6.67
CA CYS A 14 -8.29 34.51 -7.87
C CYS A 14 -7.39 33.35 -8.32
N LEU A 15 -6.06 33.48 -8.15
CA LEU A 15 -5.12 32.40 -8.43
C LEU A 15 -5.31 31.22 -7.46
N ILE A 16 -5.52 31.52 -6.17
CA ILE A 16 -5.79 30.51 -5.14
C ILE A 16 -7.13 29.82 -5.42
N ILE A 17 -8.18 30.56 -5.79
CA ILE A 17 -9.50 30.03 -6.13
C ILE A 17 -9.46 29.22 -7.45
N SER A 18 -8.67 29.63 -8.44
CA SER A 18 -8.52 28.86 -9.69
C SER A 18 -7.67 27.61 -9.53
N LEU A 19 -6.78 27.59 -8.57
CA LEU A 19 -6.00 26.40 -8.19
C LEU A 19 -6.83 25.41 -7.36
N SER A 20 -7.81 25.91 -6.56
CA SER A 20 -8.76 25.06 -5.83
C SER A 20 -9.91 24.51 -6.70
N SER A 21 -10.07 24.98 -7.94
CA SER A 21 -11.06 24.41 -8.87
C SER A 21 -10.56 23.15 -9.62
N CYS A 22 -9.30 22.81 -9.53
CA CYS A 22 -8.81 21.47 -9.80
C CYS A 22 -9.01 20.65 -8.52
N ASN A 23 -10.13 19.98 -8.38
CA ASN A 23 -10.48 19.09 -7.24
C ASN A 23 -9.50 17.92 -6.99
N ARG A 24 -8.28 17.98 -7.52
CA ARG A 24 -7.27 16.92 -7.42
C ARG A 24 -5.99 17.33 -6.71
N LEU A 25 -5.86 18.55 -6.22
CA LEU A 25 -4.63 19.04 -5.61
C LEU A 25 -4.95 19.78 -4.31
N ASP A 26 -4.91 19.08 -3.21
CA ASP A 26 -4.83 19.69 -1.89
C ASP A 26 -3.41 20.22 -1.64
N ILE A 27 -3.14 21.44 -2.17
CA ILE A 27 -1.85 22.11 -1.97
C ILE A 27 -1.60 22.38 -0.47
N PHE A 28 -2.66 22.57 0.33
CA PHE A 28 -2.54 22.81 1.77
C PHE A 28 -2.23 21.51 2.50
N GLY A 29 -2.89 20.42 2.16
CA GLY A 29 -2.59 19.08 2.65
C GLY A 29 -1.16 18.63 2.32
N MET A 30 -0.68 18.93 1.11
CA MET A 30 0.70 18.65 0.70
C MET A 30 1.77 19.37 1.55
N VAL A 31 1.47 20.55 2.06
CA VAL A 31 2.41 21.33 2.88
C VAL A 31 2.30 20.94 4.36
N VAL A 32 1.12 20.62 4.83
CA VAL A 32 0.82 20.29 6.23
C VAL A 32 1.09 18.81 6.50
N ASN A 33 0.74 17.91 5.58
CA ASN A 33 0.80 16.45 5.78
C ASN A 33 2.21 15.86 5.86
N ARG A 34 3.27 16.58 5.49
CA ARG A 34 4.65 16.08 5.70
C ARG A 34 5.00 15.85 7.18
N SER A 35 4.33 16.56 8.08
CA SER A 35 4.51 16.35 9.53
C SER A 35 3.64 15.20 10.08
N ASP A 36 2.66 14.72 9.32
CA ASP A 36 1.66 13.78 9.84
C ASP A 36 2.07 12.31 9.71
N THR A 37 3.06 11.96 8.85
CA THR A 37 3.57 10.58 8.74
C THR A 37 4.05 10.05 10.09
N GLU A 38 4.86 10.82 10.82
CA GLU A 38 5.37 10.41 12.13
C GLU A 38 4.23 10.22 13.15
N ALA A 39 3.23 11.11 13.14
CA ALA A 39 2.07 11.00 14.02
C ALA A 39 1.24 9.75 13.69
N ARG A 40 0.95 9.52 12.40
CA ARG A 40 0.22 8.32 11.97
C ARG A 40 0.98 7.04 12.31
N VAL A 41 2.26 6.99 11.99
CA VAL A 41 3.11 5.82 12.31
C VAL A 41 3.16 5.56 13.81
N SER A 42 3.24 6.62 14.64
CA SER A 42 3.16 6.47 16.08
C SER A 42 1.84 5.83 16.51
N ASP A 43 0.73 6.25 15.91
CA ASP A 43 -0.60 5.67 16.18
C ASP A 43 -0.68 4.20 15.74
N TRP A 44 -0.16 3.87 14.54
CA TRP A 44 -0.11 2.49 14.04
C TRP A 44 0.68 1.57 14.97
N LEU A 45 1.86 2.02 15.41
CA LEU A 45 2.71 1.24 16.31
C LEU A 45 2.09 1.09 17.71
N ALA A 46 1.45 2.14 18.23
CA ALA A 46 0.73 2.07 19.50
C ALA A 46 -0.46 1.09 19.44
N TRP A 47 -1.15 1.02 18.31
CA TRP A 47 -2.20 0.02 18.08
C TRP A 47 -1.61 -1.40 18.09
N ASN A 48 -0.51 -1.63 17.35
CA ASN A 48 0.17 -2.92 17.31
C ASN A 48 0.64 -3.38 18.70
N ASP A 49 1.19 -2.46 19.50
CA ASP A 49 1.67 -2.77 20.86
C ASP A 49 0.54 -3.16 21.82
N SER A 50 -0.69 -2.74 21.52
CA SER A 50 -1.88 -3.04 22.32
C SER A 50 -2.65 -4.27 21.87
N HIS A 51 -2.22 -4.93 20.77
CA HIS A 51 -2.87 -6.09 20.17
C HIS A 51 -1.89 -7.25 20.01
N ASP A 52 -2.43 -8.46 19.88
CA ASP A 52 -1.63 -9.64 19.62
C ASP A 52 -0.93 -9.57 18.28
N ALA A 53 0.22 -10.24 18.18
CA ALA A 53 0.96 -10.34 16.92
C ALA A 53 0.11 -10.99 15.82
N ILE A 54 0.12 -10.41 14.63
CA ILE A 54 -0.64 -10.92 13.50
C ILE A 54 0.05 -12.17 12.95
N VAL A 55 -0.63 -13.30 13.04
CA VAL A 55 -0.11 -14.60 12.61
C VAL A 55 -1.17 -15.35 11.81
N ILE A 56 -0.79 -15.82 10.63
CA ILE A 56 -1.54 -16.85 9.89
C ILE A 56 -0.84 -18.18 10.16
N ASP A 57 -1.54 -19.13 10.77
CA ASP A 57 -0.98 -20.41 11.16
C ASP A 57 -1.48 -21.54 10.28
N SER A 58 -0.69 -22.64 10.24
CA SER A 58 -1.07 -23.89 9.59
C SER A 58 -1.30 -23.81 8.08
N VAL A 59 -0.62 -22.87 7.41
CA VAL A 59 -0.65 -22.77 5.95
C VAL A 59 0.13 -23.93 5.32
N ALA A 60 -0.22 -24.36 4.11
CA ALA A 60 0.56 -25.35 3.38
C ALA A 60 2.02 -24.89 3.18
N ASP A 61 2.98 -25.80 3.06
CA ASP A 61 4.40 -25.47 2.86
C ASP A 61 4.65 -24.72 1.54
N THR A 62 3.76 -24.91 0.58
CA THR A 62 3.64 -24.08 -0.64
C THR A 62 2.28 -23.42 -0.60
N TYR A 63 2.27 -22.08 -0.66
CA TYR A 63 1.06 -21.28 -0.64
C TYR A 63 1.19 -20.06 -1.53
N ASN A 64 0.06 -19.47 -1.87
CA ASN A 64 -0.03 -18.24 -2.63
C ASN A 64 -0.49 -17.10 -1.72
N PHE A 65 0.02 -15.89 -1.97
CA PHE A 65 -0.61 -14.67 -1.51
C PHE A 65 -0.84 -13.72 -2.70
N TYR A 66 -1.81 -12.85 -2.55
CA TYR A 66 -2.33 -12.03 -3.62
C TYR A 66 -2.17 -10.56 -3.29
N THR A 67 -1.76 -9.72 -4.23
CA THR A 67 -1.73 -8.28 -4.03
C THR A 67 -2.35 -7.54 -5.20
N CYS A 68 -3.14 -6.52 -4.89
CA CYS A 68 -3.61 -5.51 -5.81
C CYS A 68 -3.28 -4.12 -5.26
N SER A 69 -3.44 -3.09 -6.05
CA SER A 69 -3.17 -1.71 -5.66
C SER A 69 -4.14 -0.76 -6.36
N ASP A 70 -4.16 0.50 -5.91
CA ASP A 70 -4.76 1.60 -6.66
C ASP A 70 -6.19 1.28 -7.11
N ALA A 71 -7.02 0.82 -6.17
CA ALA A 71 -8.41 0.49 -6.45
C ALA A 71 -9.24 1.74 -6.75
N HIS A 72 -8.88 2.89 -6.15
CA HIS A 72 -9.51 4.18 -6.35
C HIS A 72 -11.04 4.12 -6.33
N LEU A 73 -11.57 3.48 -5.29
CA LEU A 73 -13.00 3.26 -5.13
C LEU A 73 -13.76 4.60 -5.05
N ASN A 74 -14.85 4.70 -5.82
CA ASN A 74 -15.79 5.82 -5.77
C ASN A 74 -17.19 5.29 -5.42
N ASP A 75 -17.84 4.61 -6.37
CA ASP A 75 -19.21 4.12 -6.27
C ASP A 75 -19.33 2.61 -6.51
N ASP A 76 -18.33 1.99 -7.11
CA ASP A 76 -18.30 0.56 -7.44
C ASP A 76 -17.09 -0.14 -6.81
N ASN A 77 -17.29 -1.38 -6.36
CA ASN A 77 -16.24 -2.24 -5.82
C ASN A 77 -16.16 -3.60 -6.55
N SER A 78 -16.80 -3.73 -7.70
CA SER A 78 -16.93 -5.01 -8.43
C SER A 78 -15.58 -5.64 -8.75
N ARG A 79 -14.56 -4.82 -9.09
CA ARG A 79 -13.19 -5.29 -9.35
C ARG A 79 -12.50 -5.80 -8.10
N LEU A 80 -12.67 -5.11 -6.98
CA LEU A 80 -12.15 -5.56 -5.70
C LEU A 80 -12.83 -6.85 -5.26
N VAL A 81 -14.13 -6.95 -5.42
CA VAL A 81 -14.90 -8.18 -5.17
C VAL A 81 -14.39 -9.34 -6.03
N ALA A 82 -14.16 -9.09 -7.33
CA ALA A 82 -13.62 -10.10 -8.23
C ALA A 82 -12.21 -10.56 -7.80
N PHE A 83 -11.31 -9.63 -7.46
CA PHE A 83 -9.97 -9.93 -6.94
C PHE A 83 -10.02 -10.80 -5.67
N ILE A 84 -10.82 -10.41 -4.68
CA ILE A 84 -10.99 -11.17 -3.43
C ILE A 84 -11.61 -12.54 -3.71
N THR A 85 -12.50 -12.65 -4.70
CA THR A 85 -13.10 -13.91 -5.11
C THR A 85 -12.06 -14.86 -5.71
N GLU A 86 -11.17 -14.36 -6.56
CA GLU A 86 -10.06 -15.15 -7.13
C GLU A 86 -9.15 -15.71 -6.04
N GLU A 87 -8.75 -14.88 -5.07
CA GLU A 87 -7.92 -15.31 -3.95
C GLU A 87 -8.61 -16.38 -3.09
N ARG A 88 -9.85 -16.12 -2.68
CA ARG A 88 -10.61 -17.03 -1.81
C ARG A 88 -10.97 -18.36 -2.45
N ASN A 89 -11.04 -18.41 -3.77
CA ASN A 89 -11.26 -19.65 -4.53
C ASN A 89 -9.99 -20.46 -4.79
N ASP A 90 -8.79 -19.90 -4.53
CA ASP A 90 -7.54 -20.63 -4.64
C ASP A 90 -7.34 -21.55 -3.42
N PRO A 91 -7.25 -22.89 -3.60
CA PRO A 91 -6.98 -23.82 -2.49
C PRO A 91 -5.62 -23.58 -1.80
N GLN A 92 -4.69 -22.89 -2.48
CA GLN A 92 -3.38 -22.52 -1.96
C GLN A 92 -3.32 -21.07 -1.49
N GLY A 93 -4.37 -20.29 -1.66
CA GLY A 93 -4.47 -18.93 -1.16
C GLY A 93 -4.31 -18.89 0.35
N ALA A 94 -3.52 -17.98 0.88
CA ALA A 94 -3.31 -17.79 2.30
C ALA A 94 -3.83 -16.45 2.79
N PHE A 95 -3.64 -15.40 2.00
CA PHE A 95 -4.12 -14.05 2.29
C PHE A 95 -3.99 -13.14 1.07
N SER A 96 -4.59 -11.99 1.14
CA SER A 96 -4.42 -10.92 0.17
C SER A 96 -3.98 -9.61 0.82
N ALA A 97 -3.47 -8.67 0.01
CA ALA A 97 -3.14 -7.33 0.45
C ALA A 97 -3.56 -6.30 -0.61
N ILE A 98 -4.03 -5.14 -0.14
CA ILE A 98 -4.30 -3.97 -0.97
C ILE A 98 -3.18 -2.97 -0.72
N VAL A 99 -2.36 -2.74 -1.74
CA VAL A 99 -1.09 -2.00 -1.63
C VAL A 99 -1.33 -0.49 -1.86
N GLY A 100 -2.27 0.08 -1.09
CA GLY A 100 -2.57 1.50 -1.06
C GLY A 100 -3.52 1.99 -2.15
N ASP A 101 -3.90 3.26 -2.02
CA ASP A 101 -4.83 3.99 -2.88
C ASP A 101 -6.19 3.27 -3.00
N ILE A 102 -6.80 2.99 -1.84
CA ILE A 102 -8.16 2.46 -1.75
C ILE A 102 -9.15 3.54 -2.18
N ALA A 103 -9.01 4.74 -1.63
CA ALA A 103 -9.81 5.89 -1.99
C ALA A 103 -9.31 6.55 -3.29
N ASN A 104 -10.22 7.12 -4.06
CA ASN A 104 -9.87 8.02 -5.15
C ASN A 104 -9.82 9.48 -4.68
N GLU A 105 -10.78 9.87 -3.85
CA GLU A 105 -10.97 11.23 -3.33
C GLU A 105 -11.31 11.17 -1.83
N SER A 106 -11.82 12.26 -1.28
CA SER A 106 -12.22 12.38 0.12
C SER A 106 -13.43 11.52 0.50
N GLY A 107 -13.63 11.31 1.79
CA GLY A 107 -14.81 10.72 2.39
C GLY A 107 -14.63 9.26 2.84
N GLU A 108 -15.64 8.76 3.54
CA GLU A 108 -15.65 7.42 4.14
C GLU A 108 -16.15 6.32 3.18
N ARG A 109 -16.89 6.71 2.13
CA ARG A 109 -17.53 5.77 1.20
C ARG A 109 -16.56 4.75 0.56
N PRO A 110 -15.35 5.10 0.09
CA PRO A 110 -14.39 4.13 -0.43
C PRO A 110 -14.06 3.01 0.55
N TYR A 111 -13.93 3.34 1.82
CA TYR A 111 -13.59 2.38 2.88
C TYR A 111 -14.77 1.48 3.23
N ILE A 112 -16.00 2.02 3.23
CA ILE A 112 -17.23 1.22 3.34
C ILE A 112 -17.35 0.21 2.18
N LEU A 113 -17.04 0.64 0.96
CA LEU A 113 -17.04 -0.23 -0.23
C LEU A 113 -15.95 -1.30 -0.14
N CYS A 114 -14.77 -0.95 0.37
CA CYS A 114 -13.70 -1.89 0.62
C CYS A 114 -14.12 -2.94 1.66
N ASP A 115 -14.60 -2.51 2.82
CA ASP A 115 -15.11 -3.39 3.86
C ASP A 115 -16.21 -4.34 3.34
N SER A 116 -17.12 -3.81 2.52
CA SER A 116 -18.20 -4.63 1.95
C SER A 116 -17.66 -5.71 1.02
N ALA A 117 -16.62 -5.42 0.24
CA ALA A 117 -15.94 -6.42 -0.60
C ALA A 117 -15.26 -7.51 0.24
N LEU A 118 -14.65 -7.15 1.35
CA LEU A 118 -13.98 -8.09 2.23
C LEU A 118 -14.94 -9.00 3.00
N LEU A 119 -16.11 -8.48 3.40
CA LEU A 119 -17.09 -9.19 4.23
C LEU A 119 -18.09 -10.02 3.42
N PHE A 120 -18.49 -9.55 2.25
CA PHE A 120 -19.62 -10.11 1.49
C PHE A 120 -19.22 -11.04 0.34
N VAL A 121 -17.96 -11.27 0.07
CA VAL A 121 -17.57 -12.26 -0.94
C VAL A 121 -17.86 -13.66 -0.41
N PRO A 122 -18.79 -14.42 -1.02
CA PRO A 122 -19.08 -15.77 -0.59
C PRO A 122 -17.87 -16.67 -0.81
N THR A 123 -17.43 -17.33 0.24
CA THR A 123 -16.39 -18.35 0.14
C THR A 123 -17.02 -19.72 0.04
N THR A 124 -16.58 -20.52 -0.92
CA THR A 124 -16.96 -21.94 -1.04
C THR A 124 -16.20 -22.83 -0.04
N GLN A 125 -15.19 -22.28 0.59
CA GLN A 125 -14.37 -22.93 1.61
C GLN A 125 -14.49 -22.13 2.92
N ALA A 126 -14.45 -22.81 4.06
CA ALA A 126 -14.50 -22.22 5.39
C ALA A 126 -13.18 -21.53 5.77
N LYS A 127 -12.55 -20.87 4.83
CA LYS A 127 -11.32 -20.09 5.01
C LYS A 127 -11.71 -18.65 5.35
N ASN A 128 -11.28 -18.17 6.50
CA ASN A 128 -11.18 -16.75 6.80
C ASN A 128 -9.83 -16.26 6.27
N ASP A 129 -9.67 -16.21 4.95
CA ASP A 129 -8.43 -15.71 4.36
C ASP A 129 -8.41 -14.19 4.55
N PRO A 130 -7.50 -13.64 5.38
CA PRO A 130 -7.49 -12.23 5.73
C PRO A 130 -6.97 -11.39 4.56
N CYS A 131 -7.52 -10.19 4.40
CA CYS A 131 -6.99 -9.18 3.51
C CYS A 131 -6.38 -8.04 4.33
N PHE A 132 -5.18 -7.59 3.95
CA PHE A 132 -4.39 -6.58 4.64
C PHE A 132 -4.23 -5.33 3.77
N PRO A 133 -5.08 -4.31 3.93
CA PRO A 133 -4.89 -3.03 3.26
C PRO A 133 -3.79 -2.20 3.93
N ILE A 134 -3.03 -1.46 3.12
CA ILE A 134 -2.15 -0.38 3.57
C ILE A 134 -2.56 0.94 2.95
N ILE A 135 -2.07 2.03 3.50
CA ILE A 135 -2.36 3.38 3.04
C ILE A 135 -1.49 3.74 1.83
N GLY A 136 -2.09 4.39 0.81
CA GLY A 136 -1.41 5.02 -0.31
C GLY A 136 -1.49 6.54 -0.23
N ASN A 137 -1.07 7.25 -1.30
CA ASN A 137 -1.07 8.71 -1.26
C ASN A 137 -2.47 9.33 -1.42
N HIS A 138 -3.41 8.67 -2.07
CA HIS A 138 -4.80 9.11 -2.10
C HIS A 138 -5.50 8.91 -0.75
N ASP A 139 -5.09 7.93 0.01
CA ASP A 139 -5.63 7.65 1.34
C ASP A 139 -5.15 8.63 2.43
N VAL A 140 -4.28 9.59 2.11
CA VAL A 140 -3.88 10.67 3.05
C VAL A 140 -4.45 12.05 2.69
N TYR A 141 -5.25 12.13 1.61
CA TYR A 141 -5.88 13.39 1.24
C TYR A 141 -7.11 13.66 2.13
N PHE A 142 -7.31 14.93 2.49
CA PHE A 142 -8.43 15.39 3.31
C PHE A 142 -8.60 14.57 4.61
N ASP A 143 -9.74 13.92 4.78
CA ASP A 143 -10.10 13.09 5.94
C ASP A 143 -9.82 11.58 5.74
N CYS A 144 -9.24 11.19 4.61
CA CYS A 144 -9.06 9.78 4.24
C CYS A 144 -8.19 9.01 5.22
N ALA A 145 -7.12 9.62 5.75
CA ALA A 145 -6.25 8.94 6.72
C ALA A 145 -6.99 8.55 8.02
N GLU A 146 -7.89 9.41 8.49
CA GLU A 146 -8.73 9.11 9.65
C GLU A 146 -9.77 8.04 9.32
N ASN A 147 -10.38 8.10 8.13
CA ASN A 147 -11.31 7.07 7.66
C ASN A 147 -10.59 5.72 7.49
N PHE A 148 -9.38 5.70 6.91
CA PHE A 148 -8.56 4.48 6.84
C PHE A 148 -8.32 3.89 8.23
N LYS A 149 -7.93 4.72 9.21
CA LYS A 149 -7.69 4.31 10.58
C LYS A 149 -8.93 3.72 11.25
N ASN A 150 -10.10 4.33 11.02
CA ASN A 150 -11.35 3.87 11.59
C ASN A 150 -11.76 2.48 11.07
N HIS A 151 -11.45 2.16 9.79
CA HIS A 151 -11.80 0.88 9.16
C HIS A 151 -10.73 -0.19 9.37
N PHE A 152 -9.45 0.15 9.23
CA PHE A 152 -8.35 -0.83 9.16
C PHE A 152 -7.34 -0.75 10.30
N HIS A 153 -7.44 0.26 11.14
CA HIS A 153 -6.70 0.47 12.40
C HIS A 153 -5.20 0.71 12.26
N THR A 154 -4.50 0.01 11.38
CA THR A 154 -3.04 0.16 11.19
C THR A 154 -2.64 -0.04 9.73
N SER A 155 -1.57 0.63 9.30
CA SER A 155 -0.92 0.45 8.00
C SER A 155 0.56 0.04 8.13
N THR A 156 1.12 0.11 9.36
CA THR A 156 2.50 -0.29 9.64
C THR A 156 2.49 -1.45 10.61
N PHE A 157 2.73 -2.67 10.16
CA PHE A 157 2.69 -3.87 11.00
C PHE A 157 3.53 -5.01 10.42
N ALA A 158 3.76 -6.03 11.25
CA ALA A 158 4.40 -7.28 10.85
C ALA A 158 3.38 -8.42 10.86
N LEU A 159 3.37 -9.22 9.80
CA LEU A 159 2.62 -10.46 9.69
C LEU A 159 3.60 -11.64 9.62
N THR A 160 3.35 -12.68 10.40
CA THR A 160 4.05 -13.95 10.29
C THR A 160 3.14 -15.02 9.73
N VAL A 161 3.54 -15.63 8.62
CA VAL A 161 2.90 -16.85 8.10
C VAL A 161 3.69 -18.06 8.57
N LYS A 162 3.00 -19.01 9.23
CA LYS A 162 3.58 -20.27 9.68
C LYS A 162 3.06 -21.43 8.85
N THR A 163 3.95 -22.21 8.29
CA THR A 163 3.57 -23.38 7.49
C THR A 163 3.41 -24.62 8.35
N GLN A 164 2.68 -25.61 7.84
CA GLN A 164 2.52 -26.92 8.48
C GLN A 164 3.85 -27.63 8.69
N GLY A 165 4.84 -27.42 7.81
CA GLY A 165 6.21 -27.92 7.95
C GLY A 165 7.08 -27.15 8.94
N GLY A 166 6.52 -26.15 9.66
CA GLY A 166 7.22 -25.38 10.69
C GLY A 166 8.10 -24.25 10.15
N LYS A 167 8.05 -23.95 8.85
CA LYS A 167 8.71 -22.77 8.25
C LYS A 167 7.93 -21.52 8.64
N LYS A 168 8.63 -20.38 8.67
CA LYS A 168 8.01 -19.07 8.93
C LYS A 168 8.42 -18.09 7.86
N ASP A 169 7.49 -17.29 7.36
CA ASP A 169 7.71 -16.20 6.44
C ASP A 169 7.27 -14.88 7.07
N LEU A 170 8.04 -13.82 6.86
CA LEU A 170 7.83 -12.49 7.41
C LEU A 170 7.32 -11.54 6.35
N TYR A 171 6.29 -10.79 6.66
CA TYR A 171 5.73 -9.72 5.85
C TYR A 171 5.70 -8.43 6.66
N LEU A 172 6.33 -7.38 6.15
CA LEU A 172 6.41 -6.07 6.77
C LEU A 172 5.65 -5.07 5.92
N PHE A 173 4.58 -4.54 6.47
CA PHE A 173 3.70 -3.58 5.81
C PHE A 173 4.04 -2.16 6.27
N LEU A 174 4.12 -1.21 5.32
CA LEU A 174 4.61 0.13 5.56
C LEU A 174 3.69 1.21 4.99
N ASP A 175 3.53 2.30 5.76
CA ASP A 175 2.92 3.55 5.32
C ASP A 175 3.94 4.39 4.53
N SER A 176 3.66 4.67 3.28
CA SER A 176 4.42 5.64 2.48
C SER A 176 3.52 6.73 1.86
N GLY A 177 2.31 6.89 2.37
CA GLY A 177 1.27 7.73 1.78
C GLY A 177 1.64 9.19 1.55
N ASN A 178 2.52 9.79 2.37
CA ASN A 178 3.03 11.15 2.16
C ASN A 178 4.33 11.23 1.32
N GLY A 179 4.70 10.16 0.63
CA GLY A 179 5.97 10.11 -0.12
C GLY A 179 7.20 10.06 0.81
N THR A 180 7.05 9.48 1.99
CA THR A 180 8.13 9.19 2.95
C THR A 180 7.66 8.09 3.90
N HIS A 181 8.60 7.28 4.38
CA HIS A 181 8.32 6.32 5.45
C HIS A 181 8.43 6.95 6.85
N GLY A 182 9.14 8.09 6.96
CA GLY A 182 9.45 8.71 8.24
C GLY A 182 10.50 7.94 9.06
N SER A 183 11.13 8.64 10.00
CA SER A 183 12.24 8.07 10.78
C SER A 183 11.76 7.00 11.76
N LEU A 184 10.62 7.22 12.41
CA LEU A 184 10.06 6.29 13.37
C LEU A 184 9.74 4.92 12.74
N GLN A 185 9.18 4.92 11.52
CA GLN A 185 8.88 3.69 10.81
C GLN A 185 10.14 2.97 10.33
N LEU A 186 11.14 3.72 9.84
CA LEU A 186 12.41 3.13 9.42
C LEU A 186 13.15 2.50 10.60
N GLU A 187 13.16 3.12 11.78
CA GLU A 187 13.70 2.53 13.01
C GLU A 187 12.94 1.26 13.43
N TRP A 188 11.61 1.26 13.31
CA TRP A 188 10.81 0.08 13.56
C TRP A 188 11.13 -1.04 12.56
N LEU A 189 11.23 -0.71 11.28
CA LEU A 189 11.56 -1.66 10.21
C LEU A 189 12.93 -2.32 10.45
N GLU A 190 13.94 -1.53 10.81
CA GLU A 190 15.28 -2.05 11.15
C GLU A 190 15.22 -3.05 12.30
N LYS A 191 14.44 -2.76 13.35
CA LYS A 191 14.23 -3.68 14.49
C LYS A 191 13.56 -4.99 14.06
N GLN A 192 12.59 -4.95 13.13
CA GLN A 192 11.97 -6.16 12.59
C GLN A 192 12.97 -6.97 11.77
N LEU A 193 13.71 -6.31 10.88
CA LEU A 193 14.71 -6.93 10.01
C LEU A 193 15.90 -7.53 10.78
N ALA A 194 16.23 -7.03 11.96
CA ALA A 194 17.25 -7.65 12.84
C ALA A 194 16.93 -9.12 13.18
N ASN A 195 15.69 -9.56 13.01
CA ASN A 195 15.26 -10.93 13.21
C ASN A 195 15.11 -11.74 11.92
N ARG A 196 15.53 -11.21 10.76
CA ARG A 196 15.36 -11.81 9.43
C ARG A 196 15.76 -13.28 9.34
N ASP A 197 16.84 -13.66 10.01
CA ASP A 197 17.39 -15.03 9.99
C ASP A 197 16.47 -16.10 10.62
N LYS A 198 15.41 -15.69 11.32
CA LYS A 198 14.42 -16.60 11.91
C LYS A 198 13.34 -17.04 10.89
N TYR A 199 13.36 -16.46 9.67
CA TYR A 199 12.34 -16.66 8.65
C TYR A 199 12.93 -17.23 7.38
N ARG A 200 12.15 -18.08 6.68
CA ARG A 200 12.46 -18.62 5.36
C ARG A 200 12.51 -17.48 4.34
N TYR A 201 11.43 -16.72 4.24
CA TYR A 201 11.28 -15.58 3.35
C TYR A 201 10.93 -14.31 4.11
N CYS A 202 11.29 -13.16 3.52
CA CYS A 202 10.95 -11.83 4.02
C CYS A 202 10.46 -10.95 2.87
N PHE A 203 9.26 -10.42 3.04
CA PHE A 203 8.62 -9.51 2.11
C PHE A 203 8.42 -8.15 2.77
N VAL A 204 8.59 -7.07 2.01
CA VAL A 204 8.22 -5.72 2.42
C VAL A 204 7.18 -5.19 1.45
N ILE A 205 6.12 -4.62 1.97
CA ILE A 205 4.97 -4.14 1.20
C ILE A 205 4.77 -2.66 1.51
N SER A 206 4.86 -1.82 0.49
CA SER A 206 4.74 -0.36 0.59
C SER A 206 4.09 0.18 -0.67
N HIS A 207 3.47 1.35 -0.63
CA HIS A 207 2.76 1.85 -1.80
C HIS A 207 3.68 2.48 -2.84
N ASN A 208 4.52 3.45 -2.45
CA ASN A 208 5.29 4.26 -3.40
C ASN A 208 6.45 3.49 -4.04
N TRP A 209 6.52 3.53 -5.39
CA TRP A 209 7.57 2.87 -6.17
C TRP A 209 8.96 3.49 -5.95
N MET A 210 9.99 2.65 -5.78
CA MET A 210 11.35 3.09 -5.46
C MET A 210 12.15 3.59 -6.67
N PHE A 211 11.78 3.20 -7.88
CA PHE A 211 12.57 3.54 -9.06
C PHE A 211 11.94 4.70 -9.83
N ARG A 212 12.76 5.71 -10.17
CA ARG A 212 12.27 6.82 -10.98
C ARG A 212 11.92 6.35 -12.38
N THR A 213 10.80 6.86 -12.88
CA THR A 213 10.34 6.67 -14.25
C THR A 213 10.19 8.06 -14.90
N THR A 214 9.99 8.12 -16.21
CA THR A 214 9.68 9.38 -16.90
C THR A 214 8.39 10.04 -16.41
N TYR A 215 7.48 9.28 -15.81
CA TYR A 215 6.26 9.77 -15.18
C TYR A 215 6.52 10.55 -13.87
N ASN A 216 7.58 10.25 -13.15
CA ASN A 216 7.89 10.83 -11.84
C ASN A 216 8.17 12.33 -11.87
N TYR A 217 8.47 12.90 -13.04
CA TYR A 217 8.74 14.34 -13.16
C TYR A 217 7.49 15.21 -13.13
N THR A 218 6.32 14.64 -13.30
CA THR A 218 5.04 15.35 -13.37
C THR A 218 4.20 15.21 -12.11
N THR A 219 4.58 14.32 -11.19
CA THR A 219 3.84 14.05 -9.97
C THR A 219 4.32 14.94 -8.82
N THR A 220 3.43 15.19 -7.89
CA THR A 220 3.67 16.03 -6.73
C THR A 220 4.79 15.48 -5.84
N PRO A 221 5.46 16.30 -5.04
CA PRO A 221 6.47 15.83 -4.10
C PRO A 221 5.99 14.72 -3.15
N ALA A 222 4.69 14.69 -2.82
CA ALA A 222 4.09 13.65 -1.98
C ALA A 222 3.98 12.28 -2.67
N ALA A 223 4.09 12.23 -3.99
CA ALA A 223 3.99 11.00 -4.77
C ALA A 223 5.32 10.26 -4.93
N ASN A 224 6.43 10.81 -4.46
CA ASN A 224 7.75 10.21 -4.62
C ASN A 224 8.56 10.35 -3.33
N LEU A 225 9.19 9.27 -2.91
CA LEU A 225 10.15 9.33 -1.82
C LEU A 225 11.36 10.20 -2.19
N PRO A 226 11.96 10.92 -1.22
CA PRO A 226 13.24 11.59 -1.40
C PRO A 226 14.32 10.61 -1.87
N GLU A 227 15.24 11.06 -2.72
CA GLU A 227 16.24 10.19 -3.35
C GLU A 227 17.18 9.53 -2.34
N ASP A 228 17.58 10.27 -1.33
CA ASP A 228 18.40 9.78 -0.22
C ASP A 228 17.65 8.73 0.62
N GLU A 229 16.37 8.90 0.88
CA GLU A 229 15.53 7.91 1.54
C GLU A 229 15.37 6.66 0.68
N GLN A 230 15.16 6.80 -0.63
CA GLN A 230 15.08 5.66 -1.56
C GLN A 230 16.35 4.80 -1.47
N TYR A 231 17.53 5.41 -1.57
CA TYR A 231 18.80 4.67 -1.48
C TYR A 231 19.02 4.05 -0.10
N ALA A 232 18.74 4.78 0.96
CA ALA A 232 18.85 4.26 2.32
C ALA A 232 17.94 3.04 2.54
N PHE A 233 16.68 3.13 2.09
CA PHE A 233 15.72 2.03 2.13
C PHE A 233 16.21 0.82 1.32
N MET A 234 16.62 1.03 0.06
CA MET A 234 17.07 -0.06 -0.81
C MET A 234 18.31 -0.76 -0.25
N ASN A 235 19.25 -0.01 0.34
CA ASN A 235 20.41 -0.58 1.02
C ASN A 235 19.99 -1.40 2.25
N MET A 236 19.06 -0.88 3.07
CA MET A 236 18.52 -1.62 4.22
C MET A 236 17.90 -2.94 3.80
N MET A 237 17.13 -2.97 2.69
CA MET A 237 16.53 -4.20 2.17
C MET A 237 17.60 -5.21 1.76
N SER A 238 18.63 -4.76 1.05
CA SER A 238 19.74 -5.59 0.58
C SER A 238 20.58 -6.16 1.74
N GLU A 239 21.02 -5.31 2.65
CA GLU A 239 21.83 -5.69 3.81
C GLU A 239 21.12 -6.72 4.70
N ASN A 240 19.80 -6.62 4.80
CA ASN A 240 18.97 -7.56 5.57
C ASN A 240 18.42 -8.73 4.74
N ARG A 241 18.84 -8.87 3.48
CA ARG A 241 18.43 -10.00 2.61
C ARG A 241 16.93 -10.15 2.52
N VAL A 242 16.21 -9.04 2.29
CA VAL A 242 14.80 -9.07 1.93
C VAL A 242 14.66 -9.75 0.56
N ASP A 243 13.74 -10.69 0.42
CA ASP A 243 13.59 -11.45 -0.82
C ASP A 243 12.83 -10.65 -1.88
N MET A 244 11.79 -9.93 -1.47
CA MET A 244 10.96 -9.16 -2.40
C MET A 244 10.34 -7.95 -1.70
N VAL A 245 10.29 -6.83 -2.44
CA VAL A 245 9.53 -5.62 -2.08
C VAL A 245 8.40 -5.48 -3.08
N ILE A 246 7.15 -5.35 -2.60
CA ILE A 246 5.95 -5.22 -3.42
C ILE A 246 5.40 -3.82 -3.27
N MET A 247 5.08 -3.17 -4.39
CA MET A 247 4.69 -1.77 -4.45
C MET A 247 3.59 -1.52 -5.49
N GLY A 248 2.96 -0.35 -5.45
CA GLY A 248 1.90 0.08 -6.37
C GLY A 248 2.19 1.44 -7.00
N HIS A 249 1.19 2.34 -7.02
CA HIS A 249 1.27 3.76 -7.28
C HIS A 249 1.26 4.18 -8.77
N PHE A 250 1.95 3.50 -9.67
CA PHE A 250 2.05 3.97 -11.06
C PHE A 250 1.10 3.31 -12.05
N HIS A 251 0.20 2.47 -11.58
CA HIS A 251 -0.89 1.90 -12.39
C HIS A 251 -0.41 1.05 -13.58
N TYR A 252 0.74 0.42 -13.48
CA TYR A 252 1.26 -0.54 -14.45
C TYR A 252 2.17 -1.57 -13.77
N THR A 253 2.45 -2.66 -14.45
CA THR A 253 3.36 -3.69 -13.95
C THR A 253 4.81 -3.36 -14.27
N ASP A 254 5.71 -3.45 -13.31
CA ASP A 254 7.16 -3.40 -13.53
C ASP A 254 7.87 -4.32 -12.52
N ALA A 255 9.09 -4.70 -12.83
CA ALA A 255 9.94 -5.44 -11.92
C ALA A 255 11.40 -5.07 -12.11
N LYS A 256 12.08 -4.79 -11.01
CA LYS A 256 13.50 -4.48 -10.97
C LYS A 256 14.21 -5.40 -9.98
N THR A 257 15.50 -5.52 -10.12
CA THR A 257 16.35 -6.15 -9.11
C THR A 257 17.46 -5.18 -8.75
N PHE A 258 17.61 -4.92 -7.47
CA PHE A 258 18.68 -4.12 -6.94
C PHE A 258 19.38 -4.91 -5.84
N ASP A 259 20.66 -5.13 -5.99
CA ASP A 259 21.56 -5.80 -5.05
C ASP A 259 20.96 -7.08 -4.42
N GLY A 260 20.41 -7.94 -5.27
CA GLY A 260 19.79 -9.22 -4.89
C GLY A 260 18.34 -9.16 -4.46
N VAL A 261 17.79 -7.99 -4.15
CA VAL A 261 16.38 -7.80 -3.77
C VAL A 261 15.53 -7.61 -5.01
N LYS A 262 14.41 -8.33 -5.08
CA LYS A 262 13.40 -8.17 -6.14
C LYS A 262 12.38 -7.12 -5.74
N TYR A 263 12.20 -6.10 -6.58
CA TYR A 263 11.14 -5.09 -6.47
C TYR A 263 10.10 -5.37 -7.54
N VAL A 264 8.85 -5.50 -7.15
CA VAL A 264 7.74 -5.81 -8.06
C VAL A 264 6.63 -4.80 -7.84
N MET A 265 6.18 -4.17 -8.92
CA MET A 265 5.04 -3.28 -8.89
C MET A 265 3.79 -4.08 -9.27
N THR A 266 2.80 -4.08 -8.37
CA THR A 266 1.47 -4.61 -8.67
C THR A 266 0.67 -3.59 -9.47
N ASP A 267 -0.19 -4.05 -10.34
CA ASP A 267 -1.05 -3.20 -11.17
C ASP A 267 -2.24 -2.67 -10.37
N ASN A 268 -3.06 -1.87 -11.01
CA ASN A 268 -4.21 -1.22 -10.41
C ASN A 268 -5.54 -1.89 -10.76
N LEU A 269 -6.51 -1.71 -9.88
CA LEU A 269 -7.90 -2.12 -10.07
C LEU A 269 -8.84 -0.96 -10.40
N ASN A 270 -8.30 0.24 -10.71
CA ASN A 270 -9.09 1.43 -11.01
C ASN A 270 -10.06 1.18 -12.17
N GLU A 271 -11.30 1.68 -12.05
CA GLU A 271 -12.36 1.53 -13.05
C GLU A 271 -11.95 2.00 -14.46
N GLY A 272 -11.07 3.02 -14.54
CA GLY A 272 -10.56 3.53 -15.83
C GLY A 272 -9.54 2.64 -16.53
N LYS A 273 -9.10 1.54 -15.92
CA LYS A 273 -8.12 0.63 -16.53
C LYS A 273 -8.80 -0.38 -17.44
N ASP A 274 -8.39 -0.46 -18.71
CA ASP A 274 -8.97 -1.40 -19.70
C ASP A 274 -8.70 -2.86 -19.32
N THR A 275 -7.50 -3.17 -18.85
CA THR A 275 -7.06 -4.51 -18.46
C THR A 275 -6.45 -4.47 -17.05
N PRO A 276 -7.29 -4.41 -15.99
CA PRO A 276 -6.79 -4.45 -14.63
C PRO A 276 -6.12 -5.79 -14.35
N SER A 277 -5.04 -5.78 -13.58
CA SER A 277 -4.35 -6.99 -13.18
C SER A 277 -3.89 -6.93 -11.73
N TYR A 278 -3.58 -8.08 -11.18
CA TYR A 278 -3.11 -8.26 -9.82
C TYR A 278 -1.90 -9.18 -9.79
N LEU A 279 -1.16 -9.16 -8.70
CA LEU A 279 0.03 -10.00 -8.52
C LEU A 279 -0.30 -11.22 -7.66
N VAL A 280 0.12 -12.38 -8.11
CA VAL A 280 0.11 -13.62 -7.32
C VAL A 280 1.55 -14.02 -7.05
N VAL A 281 1.88 -14.23 -5.78
CA VAL A 281 3.21 -14.70 -5.35
C VAL A 281 3.07 -16.08 -4.73
N THR A 282 3.83 -17.03 -5.25
CA THR A 282 3.91 -18.39 -4.72
C THR A 282 5.15 -18.56 -3.85
N CYS A 283 4.93 -18.95 -2.60
CA CYS A 283 5.96 -19.26 -1.60
C CYS A 283 6.12 -20.77 -1.47
N GLY A 284 7.00 -21.38 -2.23
CA GLY A 284 7.32 -22.81 -2.20
C GLY A 284 8.78 -23.06 -1.80
N ASP A 285 9.46 -23.96 -2.51
CA ASP A 285 10.91 -24.14 -2.37
C ASP A 285 11.69 -22.94 -2.93
N LYS A 286 11.06 -22.18 -3.82
CA LYS A 286 11.51 -20.90 -4.35
C LYS A 286 10.32 -19.96 -4.41
N ILE A 287 10.59 -18.66 -4.36
CA ILE A 287 9.59 -17.64 -4.65
C ILE A 287 9.42 -17.56 -6.17
N SER A 288 8.17 -17.59 -6.62
CA SER A 288 7.78 -17.21 -7.97
C SER A 288 6.61 -16.24 -7.94
N TYR A 289 6.41 -15.49 -9.01
CA TYR A 289 5.30 -14.55 -9.10
C TYR A 289 4.81 -14.41 -10.54
N GLU A 290 3.56 -14.02 -10.67
CA GLU A 290 2.94 -13.70 -11.94
C GLU A 290 1.91 -12.58 -11.79
N HIS A 291 1.76 -11.76 -12.84
CA HIS A 291 0.62 -10.85 -12.94
C HIS A 291 -0.50 -11.55 -13.69
N ARG A 292 -1.69 -11.55 -13.08
CA ARG A 292 -2.91 -12.11 -13.67
C ARG A 292 -3.88 -11.00 -14.04
N VAL A 293 -4.44 -11.06 -15.25
CA VAL A 293 -5.51 -10.14 -15.65
C VAL A 293 -6.77 -10.47 -14.88
N LEU A 294 -7.39 -9.45 -14.29
CA LEU A 294 -8.65 -9.60 -13.59
C LEU A 294 -9.79 -9.74 -14.59
N THR A 295 -10.59 -10.78 -14.46
CA THR A 295 -11.78 -11.00 -15.28
C THR A 295 -13.03 -10.72 -14.44
N LEU A 296 -13.85 -9.77 -14.89
CA LEU A 296 -15.16 -9.55 -14.29
C LEU A 296 -16.11 -10.64 -14.82
N GLN A 297 -16.76 -11.33 -13.90
CA GLN A 297 -17.75 -12.37 -14.21
C GLN A 297 -19.15 -11.78 -14.39
#